data_b318939300a9275ad33bb065f9ffa18a
#
_entry.id   b318939300a9275ad33bb065f9ffa18a
#
_cell.length_a   1.000
_cell.length_b   1.000
_cell.length_c   1.000
_cell.angle_alpha   90.00
_cell.angle_beta   90.00
_cell.angle_gamma   90.00
#
_symmetry.space_group_name_H-M   'P 1'
#
loop_
_entity.id
_entity.type
_entity.pdbx_description
1 polymer ?
#
loop_
_entity_poly.entity_id
_entity_poly.type
_entity_poly.pdbx_seq_one_letter_code
_entity_poly.pdbx_strand_id
1 'polypeptide(L)'
;GGDECPKARWKECPDCHRRIAELGLNDTEEWTAAHYLQNYVTARVQKMLADKGKKVIGWDEILEGSLEPGATVMSWRGTEGGLKAACSGFDAIMTPLTHCYLDYCQGPDPMREPTGIGHYLPIEKCYSYEPLEGIPAECRHHILGVQGNLWTEFIARNEHLEYMLLPRMLALADVQWSS
;
A
#
# COMPACT_ATOMS: atom_id res chain seq x y z
N GLY A 1 5.22 -3.56 4.95
CA GLY A 1 5.92 -4.57 4.13
C GLY A 1 4.96 -5.39 3.28
N GLY A 2 5.54 -6.35 2.55
CA GLY A 2 4.79 -7.22 1.66
C GLY A 2 4.77 -6.76 0.20
N ASP A 3 5.17 -5.52 -0.04
CA ASP A 3 5.21 -4.84 -1.33
C ASP A 3 6.34 -5.36 -2.24
N GLU A 4 6.09 -5.23 -3.53
CA GLU A 4 7.08 -5.37 -4.62
C GLU A 4 7.98 -6.62 -4.53
N CYS A 5 7.44 -7.75 -4.08
CA CYS A 5 8.15 -9.00 -4.04
C CYS A 5 8.06 -9.74 -5.39
N PRO A 6 9.04 -9.62 -6.29
CA PRO A 6 9.03 -10.36 -7.54
C PRO A 6 9.35 -11.83 -7.27
N LYS A 7 8.39 -12.71 -7.52
CA LYS A 7 8.51 -14.15 -7.23
C LYS A 7 9.42 -14.91 -8.21
N ALA A 8 10.13 -14.22 -9.12
CA ALA A 8 10.96 -14.87 -10.14
C ALA A 8 12.01 -15.83 -9.54
N ARG A 9 12.75 -15.36 -8.52
CA ARG A 9 13.75 -16.20 -7.81
C ARG A 9 13.12 -17.37 -7.04
N TRP A 10 11.90 -17.19 -6.54
CA TRP A 10 11.20 -18.23 -5.79
C TRP A 10 10.77 -19.40 -6.70
N LYS A 11 10.50 -19.11 -7.98
CA LYS A 11 10.16 -20.11 -9.01
C LYS A 11 11.33 -21.04 -9.36
N GLU A 12 12.57 -20.65 -9.04
CA GLU A 12 13.78 -21.42 -9.33
C GLU A 12 14.43 -21.96 -8.05
N CYS A 13 13.97 -21.54 -6.87
CA CYS A 13 14.56 -21.88 -5.58
C CYS A 13 14.09 -23.27 -5.10
N PRO A 14 15.02 -24.27 -4.93
CA PRO A 14 14.62 -25.61 -4.45
C PRO A 14 13.97 -25.60 -3.06
N ASP A 15 14.41 -24.69 -2.17
CA ASP A 15 13.83 -24.57 -0.82
C ASP A 15 12.42 -24.01 -0.86
N CYS A 16 12.15 -23.04 -1.77
CA CYS A 16 10.80 -22.54 -1.97
C CYS A 16 9.87 -23.63 -2.53
N HIS A 17 10.34 -24.40 -3.51
CA HIS A 17 9.57 -25.53 -4.07
C HIS A 17 9.28 -26.59 -3.00
N ARG A 18 10.29 -26.94 -2.19
CA ARG A 18 10.08 -27.88 -1.07
C ARG A 18 9.01 -27.33 -0.11
N ARG A 19 9.10 -26.05 0.30
CA ARG A 19 8.14 -25.46 1.21
C ARG A 19 6.72 -25.38 0.60
N ILE A 20 6.61 -25.04 -0.66
CA ILE A 20 5.32 -25.05 -1.41
C ILE A 20 4.70 -26.44 -1.36
N ALA A 21 5.50 -27.49 -1.63
CA ALA A 21 5.05 -28.88 -1.59
C ALA A 21 4.63 -29.33 -0.19
N GLU A 22 5.44 -29.01 0.85
CA GLU A 22 5.14 -29.32 2.24
C GLU A 22 3.83 -28.67 2.73
N LEU A 23 3.53 -27.47 2.25
CA LEU A 23 2.33 -26.73 2.60
C LEU A 23 1.12 -27.05 1.69
N GLY A 24 1.31 -27.85 0.64
CA GLY A 24 0.27 -28.19 -0.32
C GLY A 24 -0.24 -26.99 -1.12
N LEU A 25 0.59 -25.97 -1.33
CA LEU A 25 0.21 -24.76 -2.06
C LEU A 25 0.17 -25.04 -3.56
N ASN A 26 -0.90 -24.61 -4.23
CA ASN A 26 -1.11 -24.81 -5.66
C ASN A 26 -1.46 -23.49 -6.34
N ASP A 27 -1.21 -23.44 -7.65
CA ASP A 27 -1.70 -22.35 -8.47
C ASP A 27 -3.23 -22.39 -8.53
N THR A 28 -3.83 -21.22 -8.57
CA THR A 28 -5.26 -20.99 -8.83
C THR A 28 -5.42 -20.16 -10.10
N GLU A 29 -6.65 -19.87 -10.48
CA GLU A 29 -6.93 -18.96 -11.61
C GLU A 29 -6.39 -17.55 -11.36
N GLU A 30 -6.39 -17.10 -10.10
CA GLU A 30 -6.00 -15.73 -9.73
C GLU A 30 -4.53 -15.65 -9.29
N TRP A 31 -4.02 -16.62 -8.50
CA TRP A 31 -2.72 -16.54 -7.85
C TRP A 31 -1.89 -17.81 -8.01
N THR A 32 -0.57 -17.64 -8.11
CA THR A 32 0.35 -18.77 -8.13
C THR A 32 0.71 -19.23 -6.71
N ALA A 33 1.22 -20.46 -6.59
CA ALA A 33 1.73 -21.02 -5.33
C ALA A 33 2.78 -20.12 -4.64
N ALA A 34 3.53 -19.32 -5.41
CA ALA A 34 4.49 -18.36 -4.86
C ALA A 34 3.81 -17.17 -4.16
N HIS A 35 2.60 -16.75 -4.60
CA HIS A 35 1.82 -15.75 -3.87
C HIS A 35 1.33 -16.32 -2.53
N TYR A 36 0.82 -17.53 -2.52
CA TYR A 36 0.45 -18.22 -1.30
C TYR A 36 1.63 -18.48 -0.36
N LEU A 37 2.84 -18.73 -0.91
CA LEU A 37 4.05 -18.80 -0.10
C LEU A 37 4.40 -17.45 0.57
N GLN A 38 4.16 -16.32 -0.10
CA GLN A 38 4.28 -15.00 0.53
C GLN A 38 3.27 -14.82 1.65
N ASN A 39 2.01 -15.24 1.46
CA ASN A 39 1.02 -15.19 2.55
C ASN A 39 1.42 -16.06 3.74
N TYR A 40 2.00 -17.23 3.52
CA TYR A 40 2.54 -18.05 4.61
C TYR A 40 3.59 -17.28 5.43
N VAL A 41 4.49 -16.53 4.77
CA VAL A 41 5.47 -15.68 5.48
C VAL A 41 4.76 -14.57 6.25
N THR A 42 3.80 -13.88 5.62
CA THR A 42 2.99 -12.82 6.23
C THR A 42 2.25 -13.33 7.47
N ALA A 43 1.58 -14.48 7.37
CA ALA A 43 0.86 -15.10 8.49
C ALA A 43 1.78 -15.44 9.68
N ARG A 44 3.00 -15.93 9.40
CA ARG A 44 3.99 -16.19 10.45
C ARG A 44 4.45 -14.91 11.15
N VAL A 45 4.71 -13.86 10.39
CA VAL A 45 5.08 -12.54 10.94
C VAL A 45 3.92 -11.99 11.76
N GLN A 46 2.69 -12.09 11.25
CA GLN A 46 1.48 -11.65 11.96
C GLN A 46 1.34 -12.37 13.31
N LYS A 47 1.53 -13.70 13.34
CA LYS A 47 1.52 -14.46 14.60
C LYS A 47 2.60 -13.99 15.57
N MET A 48 3.83 -13.83 15.12
CA MET A 48 4.96 -13.37 15.96
C MET A 48 4.67 -11.98 16.57
N LEU A 49 4.03 -11.09 15.80
CA LEU A 49 3.66 -9.75 16.27
C LEU A 49 2.47 -9.79 17.23
N ALA A 50 1.47 -10.63 16.94
CA ALA A 50 0.33 -10.85 17.83
C ALA A 50 0.78 -11.37 19.22
N ASP A 51 1.75 -12.28 19.27
CA ASP A 51 2.36 -12.78 20.52
C ASP A 51 3.06 -11.64 21.32
N LYS A 52 3.33 -10.50 20.68
CA LYS A 52 3.86 -9.28 21.31
C LYS A 52 2.81 -8.18 21.49
N GLY A 53 1.51 -8.49 21.31
CA GLY A 53 0.43 -7.52 21.39
C GLY A 53 0.44 -6.46 20.28
N LYS A 54 1.04 -6.77 19.12
CA LYS A 54 1.12 -5.87 17.96
C LYS A 54 0.25 -6.36 16.82
N LYS A 55 -0.36 -5.43 16.08
CA LYS A 55 -1.05 -5.71 14.82
C LYS A 55 -0.11 -5.54 13.64
N VAL A 56 -0.41 -6.21 12.53
CA VAL A 56 0.29 -6.06 11.26
C VAL A 56 -0.41 -5.02 10.40
N ILE A 57 0.37 -4.14 9.79
CA ILE A 57 -0.03 -3.34 8.63
C ILE A 57 0.86 -3.75 7.46
N GLY A 58 0.28 -4.09 6.32
CA GLY A 58 1.00 -4.42 5.09
C GLY A 58 0.43 -3.69 3.89
N TRP A 59 1.25 -3.54 2.85
CA TRP A 59 0.83 -2.99 1.56
C TRP A 59 -0.15 -3.96 0.89
N ASP A 60 -0.92 -3.48 -0.09
CA ASP A 60 -2.06 -4.24 -0.63
C ASP A 60 -1.69 -5.55 -1.33
N GLU A 61 -0.40 -5.82 -1.58
CA GLU A 61 0.09 -7.13 -2.02
C GLU A 61 -0.13 -8.25 -0.98
N ILE A 62 -0.35 -7.93 0.29
CA ILE A 62 -0.71 -8.97 1.27
C ILE A 62 -2.08 -9.61 0.99
N LEU A 63 -2.90 -8.96 0.14
CA LEU A 63 -4.17 -9.52 -0.35
C LEU A 63 -3.98 -10.55 -1.48
N GLU A 64 -2.77 -10.68 -2.02
CA GLU A 64 -2.47 -11.62 -3.10
C GLU A 64 -2.36 -13.05 -2.54
N GLY A 65 -3.44 -13.79 -2.64
CA GLY A 65 -3.61 -15.14 -2.06
C GLY A 65 -4.61 -15.13 -0.90
N SER A 66 -4.20 -15.51 0.29
CA SER A 66 -5.06 -15.52 1.47
C SER A 66 -4.45 -14.73 2.63
N LEU A 67 -5.20 -13.81 3.21
CA LEU A 67 -4.78 -12.99 4.35
C LEU A 67 -5.46 -13.47 5.63
N GLU A 68 -4.68 -13.63 6.69
CA GLU A 68 -5.22 -13.98 8.01
C GLU A 68 -5.95 -12.79 8.65
N PRO A 69 -7.04 -13.02 9.39
CA PRO A 69 -7.79 -11.97 10.06
C PRO A 69 -6.94 -11.10 11.00
N GLY A 70 -7.29 -9.80 11.11
CA GLY A 70 -6.65 -8.86 12.03
C GLY A 70 -5.44 -8.11 11.45
N ALA A 71 -5.09 -8.31 10.17
CA ALA A 71 -4.18 -7.43 9.47
C ALA A 71 -4.90 -6.18 8.96
N THR A 72 -4.16 -5.07 8.82
CA THR A 72 -4.62 -3.84 8.16
C THR A 72 -3.90 -3.70 6.82
N VAL A 73 -4.64 -3.31 5.79
CA VAL A 73 -4.12 -3.19 4.42
C VAL A 73 -3.86 -1.73 4.07
N MET A 74 -2.69 -1.42 3.54
CA MET A 74 -2.40 -0.12 2.94
C MET A 74 -2.59 -0.21 1.42
N SER A 75 -3.63 0.46 0.90
CA SER A 75 -3.96 0.47 -0.53
C SER A 75 -3.17 1.57 -1.23
N TRP A 76 -2.10 1.19 -1.93
CA TRP A 76 -1.18 2.14 -2.57
C TRP A 76 -1.20 2.10 -4.10
N ARG A 77 -1.37 0.93 -4.71
CA ARG A 77 -1.39 0.76 -6.18
C ARG A 77 -2.61 1.42 -6.83
N GLY A 78 -3.64 1.72 -6.04
CA GLY A 78 -4.89 2.35 -6.42
C GLY A 78 -5.86 2.30 -5.24
N THR A 79 -7.15 2.38 -5.52
CA THR A 79 -8.22 2.28 -4.50
C THR A 79 -8.80 0.88 -4.41
N GLU A 80 -8.55 0.02 -5.39
CA GLU A 80 -9.11 -1.33 -5.50
C GLU A 80 -8.67 -2.23 -4.35
N GLY A 81 -7.41 -2.11 -3.91
CA GLY A 81 -6.89 -2.85 -2.75
C GLY A 81 -7.67 -2.54 -1.48
N GLY A 82 -7.95 -1.25 -1.24
CA GLY A 82 -8.74 -0.80 -0.10
C GLY A 82 -10.19 -1.26 -0.17
N LEU A 83 -10.81 -1.16 -1.34
CA LEU A 83 -12.15 -1.68 -1.59
C LEU A 83 -12.22 -3.19 -1.31
N LYS A 84 -11.31 -3.96 -1.90
CA LYS A 84 -11.24 -5.43 -1.70
C LYS A 84 -11.04 -5.77 -0.22
N ALA A 85 -10.12 -5.09 0.46
CA ALA A 85 -9.87 -5.29 1.90
C ALA A 85 -11.13 -5.00 2.72
N ALA A 86 -11.71 -3.81 2.58
CA ALA A 86 -12.88 -3.38 3.35
C ALA A 86 -14.07 -4.32 3.17
N CYS A 87 -14.40 -4.68 1.92
CA CYS A 87 -15.51 -5.60 1.64
C CYS A 87 -15.21 -7.06 1.99
N SER A 88 -13.95 -7.38 2.31
CA SER A 88 -13.56 -8.68 2.87
C SER A 88 -13.43 -8.68 4.40
N GLY A 89 -13.80 -7.56 5.06
CA GLY A 89 -13.79 -7.44 6.53
C GLY A 89 -12.40 -7.12 7.12
N PHE A 90 -11.48 -6.58 6.31
CA PHE A 90 -10.18 -6.09 6.78
C PHE A 90 -10.18 -4.57 6.87
N ASP A 91 -9.55 -4.04 7.90
CA ASP A 91 -9.29 -2.61 7.98
C ASP A 91 -8.31 -2.18 6.88
N ALA A 92 -8.54 -0.99 6.31
CA ALA A 92 -7.71 -0.43 5.25
C ALA A 92 -7.34 1.03 5.51
N ILE A 93 -6.13 1.39 5.11
CA ILE A 93 -5.64 2.77 5.04
C ILE A 93 -5.45 3.09 3.55
N MET A 94 -6.11 4.17 3.11
CA MET A 94 -6.06 4.60 1.71
C MET A 94 -4.84 5.49 1.48
N THR A 95 -3.98 5.09 0.55
CA THR A 95 -2.78 5.84 0.21
C THR A 95 -2.41 5.69 -1.28
N PRO A 96 -3.39 5.87 -2.20
CA PRO A 96 -3.16 5.62 -3.61
C PRO A 96 -2.09 6.55 -4.18
N LEU A 97 -1.15 5.97 -4.93
CA LEU A 97 -0.04 6.69 -5.56
C LEU A 97 -0.51 7.85 -6.45
N THR A 98 -1.71 7.78 -6.97
CA THR A 98 -2.32 8.82 -7.83
C THR A 98 -2.68 10.11 -7.08
N HIS A 99 -2.78 10.08 -5.72
CA HIS A 99 -3.25 11.22 -4.92
C HIS A 99 -2.41 11.49 -3.67
N CYS A 100 -1.67 10.48 -3.17
CA CYS A 100 -1.08 10.51 -1.84
C CYS A 100 0.45 10.43 -1.82
N TYR A 101 1.13 10.34 -3.00
CA TYR A 101 2.58 10.21 -3.06
C TYR A 101 3.25 11.57 -3.21
N LEU A 102 3.66 12.14 -2.09
CA LEU A 102 4.20 13.50 -2.00
C LEU A 102 5.66 13.61 -2.45
N ASP A 103 6.30 12.50 -2.78
CA ASP A 103 7.61 12.42 -3.44
C ASP A 103 7.55 12.60 -4.98
N TYR A 104 6.33 12.72 -5.55
CA TYR A 104 6.11 13.09 -6.95
C TYR A 104 6.30 14.59 -7.16
N CYS A 105 6.72 15.00 -8.37
CA CYS A 105 6.91 16.41 -8.72
C CYS A 105 5.60 17.21 -8.56
N GLN A 106 5.71 18.45 -8.07
CA GLN A 106 4.57 19.35 -7.92
C GLN A 106 4.22 20.11 -9.21
N GLY A 107 5.25 20.42 -10.00
CA GLY A 107 5.10 21.09 -11.29
C GLY A 107 5.15 20.12 -12.48
N PRO A 108 4.57 20.51 -13.62
CA PRO A 108 4.51 19.66 -14.81
C PRO A 108 5.84 19.61 -15.59
N ASP A 109 6.77 20.52 -15.33
CA ASP A 109 8.07 20.59 -16.01
C ASP A 109 9.16 19.98 -15.11
N PRO A 110 9.61 18.75 -15.36
CA PRO A 110 10.58 18.05 -14.51
C PRO A 110 11.95 18.75 -14.49
N MET A 111 12.25 19.63 -15.46
CA MET A 111 13.50 20.40 -15.50
C MET A 111 13.53 21.54 -14.47
N ARG A 112 12.39 21.90 -13.93
CA ARG A 112 12.23 22.94 -12.91
C ARG A 112 11.97 22.36 -11.52
N GLU A 113 11.77 21.06 -11.43
CA GLU A 113 11.57 20.37 -10.18
C GLU A 113 12.89 19.91 -9.54
N PRO A 114 12.95 19.77 -8.22
CA PRO A 114 14.04 19.06 -7.58
C PRO A 114 14.17 17.63 -8.10
N THR A 115 15.35 17.05 -7.99
CA THR A 115 15.54 15.62 -8.33
C THR A 115 14.57 14.74 -7.54
N GLY A 116 13.82 13.89 -8.23
CA GLY A 116 12.81 13.00 -7.65
C GLY A 116 12.56 11.79 -8.52
N ILE A 117 11.55 11.02 -8.19
CA ILE A 117 11.17 9.79 -8.91
C ILE A 117 10.57 10.07 -10.31
N GLY A 118 10.23 11.34 -10.60
CA GLY A 118 9.85 11.78 -11.94
C GLY A 118 8.35 11.75 -12.26
N HIS A 119 7.52 11.31 -11.37
CA HIS A 119 6.06 11.40 -11.54
C HIS A 119 5.53 12.78 -11.15
N TYR A 120 4.30 13.11 -11.58
CA TYR A 120 3.67 14.41 -11.36
C TYR A 120 2.39 14.27 -10.52
N LEU A 121 2.31 15.03 -9.43
CA LEU A 121 1.15 15.10 -8.56
C LEU A 121 0.91 16.55 -8.12
N PRO A 122 0.05 17.33 -8.81
CA PRO A 122 -0.30 18.69 -8.40
C PRO A 122 -1.21 18.70 -7.18
N ILE A 123 -1.27 19.86 -6.51
CA ILE A 123 -2.12 20.05 -5.32
C ILE A 123 -3.60 19.81 -5.60
N GLU A 124 -4.08 20.23 -6.77
CA GLU A 124 -5.48 20.05 -7.19
C GLU A 124 -5.84 18.57 -7.24
N LYS A 125 -4.89 17.72 -7.65
CA LYS A 125 -5.09 16.26 -7.67
C LYS A 125 -5.14 15.68 -6.27
N CYS A 126 -4.27 16.13 -5.35
CA CYS A 126 -4.34 15.75 -3.94
C CYS A 126 -5.69 16.13 -3.34
N TYR A 127 -6.14 17.35 -3.61
CA TYR A 127 -7.39 17.91 -3.06
C TYR A 127 -8.65 17.27 -3.65
N SER A 128 -8.58 16.76 -4.88
CA SER A 128 -9.72 16.09 -5.54
C SER A 128 -9.94 14.64 -5.06
N TYR A 129 -9.18 14.18 -4.09
CA TYR A 129 -9.28 12.79 -3.63
C TYR A 129 -10.52 12.57 -2.78
N GLU A 130 -11.32 11.57 -3.16
CA GLU A 130 -12.52 11.12 -2.43
C GLU A 130 -12.25 9.72 -1.85
N PRO A 131 -11.82 9.60 -0.58
CA PRO A 131 -11.37 8.34 0.00
C PRO A 131 -12.40 7.21 0.03
N LEU A 132 -13.68 7.56 0.05
CA LEU A 132 -14.79 6.61 0.13
C LEU A 132 -15.50 6.40 -1.21
N GLU A 133 -14.99 7.00 -2.31
CA GLU A 133 -15.56 6.81 -3.63
C GLU A 133 -15.53 5.33 -4.04
N GLY A 134 -16.66 4.83 -4.53
CA GLY A 134 -16.83 3.45 -4.97
C GLY A 134 -16.90 2.41 -3.84
N ILE A 135 -16.75 2.80 -2.56
CA ILE A 135 -16.83 1.88 -1.42
C ILE A 135 -18.28 1.76 -0.94
N PRO A 136 -18.90 0.55 -0.95
CA PRO A 136 -20.24 0.32 -0.44
C PRO A 136 -20.38 0.77 1.02
N ALA A 137 -21.54 1.34 1.35
CA ALA A 137 -21.77 1.93 2.67
C ALA A 137 -21.49 0.97 3.83
N GLU A 138 -21.84 -0.30 3.65
CA GLU A 138 -21.62 -1.37 4.62
C GLU A 138 -20.14 -1.71 4.86
N CYS A 139 -19.25 -1.39 3.89
CA CYS A 139 -17.81 -1.66 4.00
C CYS A 139 -17.02 -0.45 4.53
N ARG A 140 -17.62 0.77 4.52
CA ARG A 140 -16.89 2.03 4.81
C ARG A 140 -16.29 2.10 6.20
N HIS A 141 -16.89 1.44 7.17
CA HIS A 141 -16.40 1.43 8.55
C HIS A 141 -15.03 0.74 8.71
N HIS A 142 -14.59 -0.02 7.69
CA HIS A 142 -13.26 -0.60 7.61
C HIS A 142 -12.20 0.36 7.05
N ILE A 143 -12.60 1.51 6.47
CA ILE A 143 -11.64 2.51 6.01
C ILE A 143 -11.22 3.37 7.20
N LEU A 144 -10.01 3.15 7.69
CA LEU A 144 -9.49 3.85 8.88
C LEU A 144 -9.09 5.29 8.60
N GLY A 145 -8.80 5.63 7.34
CA GLY A 145 -8.38 6.96 6.92
C GLY A 145 -7.46 6.95 5.72
N VAL A 146 -6.78 8.07 5.52
CA VAL A 146 -5.85 8.33 4.40
C VAL A 146 -4.45 8.59 4.94
N GLN A 147 -3.43 8.21 4.18
CA GLN A 147 -2.03 8.54 4.49
C GLN A 147 -1.35 9.16 3.27
N GLY A 148 -0.68 10.28 3.46
CA GLY A 148 0.28 10.82 2.49
C GLY A 148 1.64 10.15 2.67
N ASN A 149 2.26 9.71 1.58
CA ASN A 149 3.59 9.10 1.58
C ASN A 149 4.62 10.09 1.04
N LEU A 150 5.76 10.20 1.71
CA LEU A 150 6.91 10.96 1.25
C LEU A 150 8.15 10.07 1.34
N TRP A 151 8.49 9.44 0.23
CA TRP A 151 9.69 8.62 0.09
C TRP A 151 10.91 9.51 -0.09
N THR A 152 12.00 9.19 0.60
CA THR A 152 13.13 10.13 0.75
C THR A 152 14.38 9.72 -0.01
N GLU A 153 14.29 8.80 -0.96
CA GLU A 153 15.43 8.31 -1.75
C GLU A 153 16.18 9.45 -2.45
N PHE A 154 15.44 10.48 -2.88
CA PHE A 154 15.98 11.64 -3.58
C PHE A 154 16.03 12.91 -2.69
N ILE A 155 15.54 12.83 -1.45
CA ILE A 155 15.41 14.00 -0.57
C ILE A 155 16.60 14.06 0.39
N ALA A 156 17.59 14.86 0.03
CA ALA A 156 18.84 14.96 0.79
C ALA A 156 18.88 16.14 1.81
N ARG A 157 17.91 17.08 1.76
CA ARG A 157 17.91 18.31 2.55
C ARG A 157 16.50 18.67 3.00
N ASN A 158 16.41 19.41 4.13
CA ASN A 158 15.13 19.80 4.72
C ASN A 158 14.32 20.72 3.81
N GLU A 159 14.95 21.64 3.10
CA GLU A 159 14.26 22.54 2.16
C GLU A 159 13.59 21.75 1.02
N HIS A 160 14.23 20.66 0.56
CA HIS A 160 13.64 19.77 -0.43
C HIS A 160 12.44 19.01 0.17
N LEU A 161 12.56 18.53 1.42
CA LEU A 161 11.47 17.86 2.11
C LEU A 161 10.26 18.79 2.29
N GLU A 162 10.49 20.03 2.77
CA GLU A 162 9.43 21.02 2.93
C GLU A 162 8.75 21.37 1.61
N TYR A 163 9.54 21.54 0.54
CA TYR A 163 9.02 21.77 -0.78
C TYR A 163 8.11 20.61 -1.26
N MET A 164 8.54 19.37 -1.08
CA MET A 164 7.75 18.20 -1.51
C MET A 164 6.48 18.00 -0.67
N LEU A 165 6.52 18.32 0.62
CA LEU A 165 5.35 18.21 1.51
C LEU A 165 4.31 19.30 1.25
N LEU A 166 4.77 20.55 1.19
CA LEU A 166 3.89 21.72 1.19
C LEU A 166 3.65 22.27 -0.22
N PRO A 167 2.40 22.69 -0.52
CA PRO A 167 1.21 22.69 0.34
C PRO A 167 0.36 21.42 0.30
N ARG A 168 0.75 20.38 -0.45
CA ARG A 168 -0.06 19.17 -0.73
C ARG A 168 -0.47 18.39 0.54
N MET A 169 0.40 18.37 1.55
CA MET A 169 0.05 17.77 2.85
C MET A 169 -1.17 18.45 3.49
N LEU A 170 -1.29 19.78 3.34
CA LEU A 170 -2.45 20.52 3.86
C LEU A 170 -3.73 20.18 3.08
N ALA A 171 -3.63 20.00 1.75
CA ALA A 171 -4.74 19.56 0.93
C ALA A 171 -5.24 18.17 1.35
N LEU A 172 -4.32 17.21 1.57
CA LEU A 172 -4.71 15.88 2.07
C LEU A 172 -5.26 15.92 3.50
N ALA A 173 -4.77 16.82 4.36
CA ALA A 173 -5.33 17.01 5.70
C ALA A 173 -6.77 17.52 5.62
N ASP A 174 -7.05 18.48 4.73
CA ASP A 174 -8.41 19.00 4.53
C ASP A 174 -9.35 17.89 4.02
N VAL A 175 -8.94 17.11 3.03
CA VAL A 175 -9.69 15.93 2.54
C VAL A 175 -10.04 14.96 3.67
N GLN A 176 -9.12 14.73 4.61
CA GLN A 176 -9.33 13.78 5.72
C GLN A 176 -10.27 14.29 6.80
N TRP A 177 -10.35 15.60 6.99
CA TRP A 177 -11.12 16.21 8.09
C TRP A 177 -12.43 16.86 7.64
N SER A 178 -12.66 17.02 6.34
CA SER A 178 -13.83 17.70 5.77
C SER A 178 -14.88 16.76 5.17
N SER A 179 -14.60 15.46 5.11
CA SER A 179 -15.49 14.44 4.50
C SER A 179 -16.34 13.69 5.52
#